data_c1e73fe32d06d758a4d3bd0dfc4e2a78
#
_entry.id   c1e73fe32d06d758a4d3bd0dfc4e2a78
#
_cell.length_a   1.000
_cell.length_b   1.000
_cell.length_c   1.000
_cell.angle_alpha   90.00
_cell.angle_beta   90.00
_cell.angle_gamma   90.00
#
_symmetry.space_group_name_H-M   'P 1'
#
loop_
_entity.id
_entity.type
_entity.pdbx_description
1 polymer ?
#
loop_
_entity_poly.entity_id
_entity_poly.type
_entity_poly.pdbx_seq_one_letter_code
_entity_poly.pdbx_strand_id
1 'polypeptide(L)'
;MNRNATGTYHITPTAGEKVRAFVPLPLPPTPPLDITGRRQLLLEKATLAIGRLDSMNTLLPDPHLFLYSYVRREAVLSSQIEGTQSSLSDLLLFELEEVPGSPVDDVVEVSNYVAALHHGMNRLREGFPLSNRLLREIHAVLMSKGRGSEKQPGEFRRSQNWIGGTRPGNAHFVPPPPEEVNACMADLERFLHDENSGLPVLLTAALAHVQFET
;
A
#
# COMPACT_ATOMS: atom_id res chain seq x y z
N MET A 1 16.99 20.57 6.87
CA MET A 1 16.94 20.36 5.41
C MET A 1 15.76 21.14 4.86
N ASN A 2 15.98 22.17 4.07
CA ASN A 2 14.91 22.78 3.31
C ASN A 2 14.66 21.89 2.08
N ARG A 3 13.65 21.04 2.14
CA ARG A 3 13.15 20.36 0.94
C ARG A 3 12.30 21.34 0.15
N ASN A 4 12.40 21.32 -1.15
CA ASN A 4 11.40 21.94 -2.02
C ASN A 4 10.05 21.29 -1.77
N ALA A 5 8.97 21.95 -2.19
CA ALA A 5 7.63 21.40 -2.09
C ALA A 5 7.58 20.00 -2.74
N THR A 6 6.98 19.03 -2.05
CA THR A 6 6.78 17.65 -2.55
C THR A 6 5.53 17.53 -3.41
N GLY A 7 4.75 18.60 -3.52
CA GLY A 7 3.51 18.68 -4.29
C GLY A 7 2.97 20.09 -4.32
N THR A 8 1.83 20.25 -4.95
CA THR A 8 1.08 21.49 -5.08
C THR A 8 -0.31 21.34 -4.48
N TYR A 9 -0.92 22.48 -4.09
CA TYR A 9 -2.30 22.49 -3.62
C TYR A 9 -3.21 23.02 -4.71
N HIS A 10 -4.18 22.20 -5.11
CA HIS A 10 -5.25 22.60 -6.00
C HIS A 10 -6.49 22.97 -5.18
N ILE A 11 -7.11 24.10 -5.55
CA ILE A 11 -8.37 24.52 -4.91
C ILE A 11 -9.52 24.00 -5.75
N THR A 12 -10.26 23.04 -5.20
CA THR A 12 -11.41 22.43 -5.86
C THR A 12 -12.70 22.74 -5.10
N PRO A 13 -13.81 23.01 -5.80
CA PRO A 13 -15.12 23.10 -5.16
C PRO A 13 -15.61 21.69 -4.85
N THR A 14 -15.75 21.36 -3.56
CA THR A 14 -16.27 20.07 -3.12
C THR A 14 -17.38 20.28 -2.13
N ALA A 15 -18.58 19.73 -2.39
CA ALA A 15 -19.77 19.88 -1.54
C ALA A 15 -20.11 21.36 -1.20
N GLY A 16 -19.89 22.28 -2.13
CA GLY A 16 -20.15 23.69 -1.95
C GLY A 16 -19.06 24.50 -1.21
N GLU A 17 -17.95 23.88 -0.88
CA GLU A 17 -16.82 24.50 -0.19
C GLU A 17 -15.58 24.55 -1.07
N LYS A 18 -14.69 25.53 -0.81
CA LYS A 18 -13.35 25.55 -1.40
C LYS A 18 -12.43 24.67 -0.58
N VAL A 19 -11.95 23.60 -1.19
CA VAL A 19 -11.09 22.58 -0.56
C VAL A 19 -9.70 22.65 -1.16
N ARG A 20 -8.67 22.57 -0.33
CA ARG A 20 -7.27 22.52 -0.76
C ARG A 20 -6.83 21.06 -0.84
N ALA A 21 -6.90 20.46 -2.02
CA ALA A 21 -6.41 19.11 -2.28
C ALA A 21 -4.91 19.14 -2.62
N PHE A 22 -4.16 18.24 -2.04
CA PHE A 22 -2.73 18.10 -2.31
C PHE A 22 -2.52 17.19 -3.53
N VAL A 23 -1.74 17.65 -4.50
CA VAL A 23 -1.34 16.86 -5.67
C VAL A 23 0.17 16.69 -5.61
N PRO A 24 0.68 15.44 -5.46
CA PRO A 24 2.10 15.19 -5.35
C PRO A 24 2.82 15.47 -6.68
N LEU A 25 4.08 15.88 -6.60
CA LEU A 25 4.96 15.95 -7.77
C LEU A 25 5.39 14.53 -8.18
N PRO A 26 5.67 14.33 -9.49
CA PRO A 26 6.18 13.04 -9.97
C PRO A 26 7.48 12.62 -9.28
N LEU A 27 7.69 11.30 -9.19
CA LEU A 27 8.94 10.71 -8.72
C LEU A 27 9.91 10.47 -9.90
N PRO A 28 11.23 10.44 -9.66
CA PRO A 28 11.93 10.66 -8.38
C PRO A 28 11.90 12.14 -7.96
N PRO A 29 12.09 12.44 -6.66
CA PRO A 29 12.00 13.82 -6.16
C PRO A 29 13.11 14.71 -6.69
N THR A 30 12.78 15.98 -6.97
CA THR A 30 13.74 17.00 -7.34
C THR A 30 13.75 18.12 -6.29
N PRO A 31 14.92 18.45 -5.66
CA PRO A 31 16.23 17.82 -5.85
C PRO A 31 16.29 16.37 -5.36
N PRO A 32 17.27 15.57 -5.83
CA PRO A 32 17.43 14.18 -5.40
C PRO A 32 17.56 14.03 -3.89
N LEU A 33 17.23 12.84 -3.38
CA LEU A 33 17.41 12.52 -1.96
C LEU A 33 18.89 12.53 -1.60
N ASP A 34 19.22 13.23 -0.53
CA ASP A 34 20.57 13.14 0.06
C ASP A 34 20.68 11.82 0.86
N ILE A 35 21.44 10.87 0.32
CA ILE A 35 21.69 9.53 0.90
C ILE A 35 23.14 9.42 1.33
N THR A 36 23.69 10.46 1.91
CA THR A 36 25.08 10.47 2.40
C THR A 36 25.16 10.19 3.91
N GLY A 37 26.36 9.86 4.36
CA GLY A 37 26.70 9.67 5.77
C GLY A 37 25.85 8.58 6.44
N ARG A 38 25.16 8.92 7.55
CA ARG A 38 24.39 7.95 8.33
C ARG A 38 23.29 7.26 7.50
N ARG A 39 22.70 7.93 6.54
CA ARG A 39 21.62 7.35 5.71
C ARG A 39 22.19 6.27 4.78
N GLN A 40 23.35 6.51 4.20
CA GLN A 40 24.06 5.51 3.40
C GLN A 40 24.36 4.27 4.24
N LEU A 41 24.93 4.43 5.44
CA LEU A 41 25.22 3.30 6.34
C LEU A 41 23.97 2.50 6.73
N LEU A 42 22.84 3.17 6.91
CA LEU A 42 21.56 2.50 7.21
C LEU A 42 21.07 1.71 5.99
N LEU A 43 21.16 2.28 4.80
CA LEU A 43 20.79 1.60 3.55
C LEU A 43 21.64 0.35 3.30
N GLU A 44 22.96 0.46 3.48
CA GLU A 44 23.90 -0.67 3.37
C GLU A 44 23.54 -1.79 4.36
N LYS A 45 23.29 -1.44 5.64
CA LYS A 45 22.87 -2.39 6.67
C LYS A 45 21.54 -3.07 6.33
N ALA A 46 20.57 -2.32 5.84
CA ALA A 46 19.27 -2.86 5.46
C ALA A 46 19.41 -3.82 4.26
N THR A 47 20.16 -3.44 3.24
CA THR A 47 20.42 -4.29 2.08
C THR A 47 21.12 -5.60 2.46
N LEU A 48 22.13 -5.53 3.34
CA LEU A 48 22.80 -6.72 3.87
C LEU A 48 21.88 -7.61 4.69
N ALA A 49 20.98 -7.01 5.48
CA ALA A 49 20.01 -7.77 6.28
C ALA A 49 19.00 -8.52 5.38
N ILE A 50 18.52 -7.87 4.31
CA ILE A 50 17.64 -8.52 3.32
C ILE A 50 18.38 -9.66 2.60
N GLY A 51 19.61 -9.45 2.15
CA GLY A 51 20.39 -10.51 1.52
C GLY A 51 20.65 -11.72 2.42
N ARG A 52 20.85 -11.49 3.74
CA ARG A 52 20.93 -12.59 4.72
C ARG A 52 19.60 -13.32 4.87
N LEU A 53 18.49 -12.60 4.93
CA LEU A 53 17.16 -13.19 5.01
C LEU A 53 16.84 -14.03 3.76
N ASP A 54 17.15 -13.51 2.60
CA ASP A 54 16.96 -14.21 1.34
C ASP A 54 17.76 -15.52 1.29
N SER A 55 19.04 -15.50 1.71
CA SER A 55 19.86 -16.70 1.78
C SER A 55 19.35 -17.73 2.78
N MET A 56 18.64 -17.34 3.83
CA MET A 56 18.05 -18.29 4.79
C MET A 56 16.88 -19.09 4.19
N ASN A 57 16.21 -18.60 3.17
CA ASN A 57 15.15 -19.35 2.48
C ASN A 57 15.65 -20.67 1.90
N THR A 58 16.92 -20.73 1.49
CA THR A 58 17.52 -21.97 0.96
C THR A 58 17.77 -23.03 2.03
N LEU A 59 17.76 -22.64 3.31
CA LEU A 59 18.00 -23.54 4.45
C LEU A 59 16.70 -24.06 5.07
N LEU A 60 15.54 -23.48 4.70
CA LEU A 60 14.25 -23.91 5.24
C LEU A 60 13.76 -25.18 4.52
N PRO A 61 13.38 -26.25 5.28
CA PRO A 61 12.84 -27.47 4.69
C PRO A 61 11.56 -27.24 3.87
N ASP A 62 10.71 -26.32 4.33
CA ASP A 62 9.49 -25.89 3.66
C ASP A 62 9.29 -24.38 3.85
N PRO A 63 9.81 -23.56 2.91
CA PRO A 63 9.58 -22.11 2.95
C PRO A 63 8.11 -21.71 2.88
N HIS A 64 7.25 -22.53 2.24
CA HIS A 64 5.84 -22.21 2.08
C HIS A 64 5.09 -22.29 3.41
N LEU A 65 5.33 -23.32 4.22
CA LEU A 65 4.72 -23.47 5.55
C LEU A 65 5.17 -22.32 6.48
N PHE A 66 6.44 -21.95 6.41
CA PHE A 66 6.98 -20.85 7.18
C PHE A 66 6.31 -19.52 6.78
N LEU A 67 6.30 -19.20 5.48
CA LEU A 67 5.67 -18.00 4.94
C LEU A 67 4.16 -17.96 5.22
N TYR A 68 3.48 -19.09 5.21
CA TYR A 68 2.07 -19.20 5.54
C TYR A 68 1.73 -18.54 6.89
N SER A 69 2.46 -18.89 7.93
CA SER A 69 2.23 -18.33 9.28
C SER A 69 2.62 -16.87 9.39
N TYR A 70 3.71 -16.44 8.72
CA TYR A 70 4.16 -15.06 8.75
C TYR A 70 3.23 -14.11 8.00
N VAL A 71 2.74 -14.50 6.82
CA VAL A 71 1.79 -13.70 6.04
C VAL A 71 0.50 -13.47 6.83
N ARG A 72 -0.03 -14.50 7.49
CA ARG A 72 -1.24 -14.37 8.30
C ARG A 72 -1.05 -13.51 9.53
N ARG A 73 0.09 -13.66 10.19
CA ARG A 73 0.44 -12.80 11.33
C ARG A 73 0.57 -11.35 10.91
N GLU A 74 1.22 -11.08 9.78
CA GLU A 74 1.34 -9.74 9.21
C GLU A 74 -0.05 -9.17 8.88
N ALA A 75 -0.89 -9.94 8.20
CA ALA A 75 -2.26 -9.53 7.87
C ALA A 75 -3.06 -9.12 9.12
N VAL A 76 -3.01 -9.93 10.18
CA VAL A 76 -3.68 -9.63 11.45
C VAL A 76 -3.11 -8.35 12.09
N LEU A 77 -1.79 -8.24 12.20
CA LEU A 77 -1.16 -7.08 12.85
C LEU A 77 -1.40 -5.78 12.08
N SER A 78 -1.31 -5.81 10.75
CA SER A 78 -1.59 -4.66 9.90
C SER A 78 -3.06 -4.24 10.00
N SER A 79 -3.99 -5.18 9.96
CA SER A 79 -5.41 -4.89 10.13
C SER A 79 -5.77 -4.36 11.51
N GLN A 80 -5.06 -4.79 12.56
CA GLN A 80 -5.25 -4.25 13.92
C GLN A 80 -4.84 -2.78 14.02
N ILE A 81 -3.84 -2.34 13.26
CA ILE A 81 -3.46 -0.92 13.16
C ILE A 81 -4.63 -0.11 12.59
N GLU A 82 -5.39 -0.68 11.65
CA GLU A 82 -6.58 -0.07 11.04
C GLU A 82 -7.86 -0.25 11.88
N GLY A 83 -7.78 -0.89 13.04
CA GLY A 83 -8.86 -0.97 14.02
C GLY A 83 -9.66 -2.27 14.03
N THR A 84 -9.26 -3.32 13.31
CA THR A 84 -9.86 -4.65 13.45
C THR A 84 -9.49 -5.30 14.78
N GLN A 85 -10.32 -6.21 15.28
CA GLN A 85 -10.11 -6.93 16.54
C GLN A 85 -9.82 -8.42 16.36
N SER A 86 -9.59 -8.87 15.13
CA SER A 86 -9.29 -10.27 14.83
C SER A 86 -7.92 -10.69 15.35
N SER A 87 -7.83 -11.94 15.78
CA SER A 87 -6.57 -12.60 16.15
C SER A 87 -6.13 -13.60 15.08
N LEU A 88 -4.88 -14.08 15.18
CA LEU A 88 -4.39 -15.15 14.31
C LEU A 88 -5.23 -16.43 14.48
N SER A 89 -5.66 -16.73 15.71
CA SER A 89 -6.53 -17.89 15.98
C SER A 89 -7.87 -17.77 15.30
N ASP A 90 -8.49 -16.59 15.34
CA ASP A 90 -9.77 -16.34 14.67
C ASP A 90 -9.67 -16.50 13.16
N LEU A 91 -8.58 -16.01 12.56
CA LEU A 91 -8.33 -16.20 11.14
C LEU A 91 -8.18 -17.69 10.76
N LEU A 92 -7.42 -18.44 11.55
CA LEU A 92 -7.21 -19.86 11.29
C LEU A 92 -8.50 -20.68 11.48
N LEU A 93 -9.32 -20.37 12.49
CA LEU A 93 -10.63 -20.99 12.69
C LEU A 93 -11.56 -20.68 11.51
N PHE A 94 -11.59 -19.43 11.07
CA PHE A 94 -12.40 -19.03 9.90
C PHE A 94 -11.99 -19.77 8.62
N GLU A 95 -10.69 -19.96 8.40
CA GLU A 95 -10.18 -20.73 7.24
C GLU A 95 -10.52 -22.22 7.32
N LEU A 96 -10.74 -22.76 8.53
CA LEU A 96 -11.22 -24.12 8.78
C LEU A 96 -12.76 -24.23 8.81
N GLU A 97 -13.48 -23.17 8.42
CA GLU A 97 -14.94 -23.09 8.46
C GLU A 97 -15.53 -23.18 9.89
N GLU A 98 -14.74 -22.88 10.90
CA GLU A 98 -15.19 -22.79 12.29
C GLU A 98 -15.59 -21.37 12.66
N VAL A 99 -16.36 -21.22 13.76
CA VAL A 99 -16.84 -19.90 14.20
C VAL A 99 -15.71 -19.16 14.93
N PRO A 100 -15.25 -18.00 14.45
CA PRO A 100 -14.23 -17.22 15.14
C PRO A 100 -14.77 -16.57 16.43
N GLY A 101 -13.88 -16.25 17.36
CA GLY A 101 -14.20 -15.56 18.61
C GLY A 101 -14.39 -14.04 18.47
N SER A 102 -13.95 -13.46 17.35
CA SER A 102 -14.08 -12.03 17.03
C SER A 102 -15.17 -11.78 15.98
N PRO A 103 -15.57 -10.50 15.74
CA PRO A 103 -16.52 -10.16 14.71
C PRO A 103 -16.16 -10.76 13.35
N VAL A 104 -17.11 -11.44 12.71
CA VAL A 104 -16.89 -12.12 11.42
C VAL A 104 -16.39 -11.17 10.35
N ASP A 105 -16.88 -9.94 10.32
CA ASP A 105 -16.47 -8.91 9.34
C ASP A 105 -14.99 -8.58 9.45
N ASP A 106 -14.45 -8.48 10.67
CA ASP A 106 -13.02 -8.21 10.90
C ASP A 106 -12.15 -9.37 10.39
N VAL A 107 -12.59 -10.61 10.60
CA VAL A 107 -11.88 -11.80 10.12
C VAL A 107 -11.95 -11.92 8.60
N VAL A 108 -13.08 -11.59 8.00
CA VAL A 108 -13.27 -11.53 6.54
C VAL A 108 -12.30 -10.53 5.92
N GLU A 109 -12.12 -9.35 6.50
CA GLU A 109 -11.17 -8.34 6.01
C GLU A 109 -9.73 -8.87 6.02
N VAL A 110 -9.32 -9.52 7.11
CA VAL A 110 -7.97 -10.12 7.19
C VAL A 110 -7.79 -11.26 6.19
N SER A 111 -8.81 -12.10 6.01
CA SER A 111 -8.79 -13.17 4.99
C SER A 111 -8.68 -12.62 3.57
N ASN A 112 -9.41 -11.54 3.27
CA ASN A 112 -9.30 -10.84 1.99
C ASN A 112 -7.90 -10.26 1.77
N TYR A 113 -7.26 -9.72 2.82
CA TYR A 113 -5.89 -9.23 2.74
C TYR A 113 -4.92 -10.34 2.33
N VAL A 114 -5.00 -11.50 2.98
CA VAL A 114 -4.17 -12.67 2.62
C VAL A 114 -4.42 -13.09 1.17
N ALA A 115 -5.68 -13.16 0.75
CA ALA A 115 -6.04 -13.52 -0.62
C ALA A 115 -5.50 -12.49 -1.65
N ALA A 116 -5.62 -11.20 -1.36
CA ALA A 116 -5.12 -10.11 -2.20
C ALA A 116 -3.59 -10.14 -2.34
N LEU A 117 -2.86 -10.37 -1.24
CA LEU A 117 -1.42 -10.53 -1.26
C LEU A 117 -0.99 -11.74 -2.12
N HIS A 118 -1.63 -12.89 -1.93
CA HIS A 118 -1.35 -14.08 -2.72
C HIS A 118 -1.65 -13.87 -4.20
N HIS A 119 -2.78 -13.21 -4.53
CA HIS A 119 -3.12 -12.85 -5.91
C HIS A 119 -2.01 -12.01 -6.54
N GLY A 120 -1.62 -10.91 -5.91
CA GLY A 120 -0.58 -10.02 -6.41
C GLY A 120 0.76 -10.73 -6.60
N MET A 121 1.20 -11.52 -5.61
CA MET A 121 2.45 -12.28 -5.69
C MET A 121 2.45 -13.32 -6.80
N ASN A 122 1.34 -14.03 -7.02
CA ASN A 122 1.23 -15.01 -8.10
C ASN A 122 1.29 -14.34 -9.47
N ARG A 123 0.58 -13.23 -9.66
CA ARG A 123 0.63 -12.45 -10.90
C ARG A 123 2.06 -11.99 -11.23
N LEU A 124 2.79 -11.49 -10.22
CA LEU A 124 4.19 -11.08 -10.40
C LEU A 124 5.09 -12.28 -10.76
N ARG A 125 4.90 -13.45 -10.14
CA ARG A 125 5.64 -14.68 -10.48
C ARG A 125 5.36 -15.19 -11.89
N GLU A 126 4.16 -14.96 -12.40
CA GLU A 126 3.77 -15.26 -13.78
C GLU A 126 4.34 -14.25 -14.79
N GLY A 127 5.11 -13.27 -14.35
CA GLY A 127 5.72 -12.23 -15.19
C GLY A 127 4.79 -11.06 -15.51
N PHE A 128 3.65 -10.94 -14.81
CA PHE A 128 2.79 -9.76 -14.98
C PHE A 128 3.44 -8.56 -14.29
N PRO A 129 3.51 -7.38 -14.94
CA PRO A 129 4.20 -6.22 -14.37
C PRO A 129 3.46 -5.64 -13.17
N LEU A 130 4.21 -5.05 -12.22
CA LEU A 130 3.64 -4.21 -11.17
C LEU A 130 3.08 -2.93 -11.80
N SER A 131 1.80 -2.91 -12.05
CA SER A 131 1.11 -1.90 -12.84
C SER A 131 -0.19 -1.46 -12.17
N ASN A 132 -0.76 -0.35 -12.62
CA ASN A 132 -2.07 0.12 -12.17
C ASN A 132 -3.17 -0.95 -12.39
N ARG A 133 -3.05 -1.75 -13.43
CA ARG A 133 -3.95 -2.88 -13.65
C ARG A 133 -3.82 -3.91 -12.53
N LEU A 134 -2.60 -4.30 -12.15
CA LEU A 134 -2.38 -5.25 -11.06
C LEU A 134 -2.87 -4.68 -9.73
N LEU A 135 -2.59 -3.41 -9.43
CA LEU A 135 -3.09 -2.75 -8.21
C LEU A 135 -4.62 -2.79 -8.13
N ARG A 136 -5.31 -2.56 -9.25
CA ARG A 136 -6.78 -2.66 -9.32
C ARG A 136 -7.28 -4.09 -9.14
N GLU A 137 -6.59 -5.09 -9.73
CA GLU A 137 -6.89 -6.51 -9.52
C GLU A 137 -6.74 -6.89 -8.04
N ILE A 138 -5.64 -6.47 -7.39
CA ILE A 138 -5.39 -6.69 -5.96
C ILE A 138 -6.49 -6.02 -5.11
N HIS A 139 -6.82 -4.77 -5.40
CA HIS A 139 -7.89 -4.04 -4.69
C HIS A 139 -9.26 -4.71 -4.85
N ALA A 140 -9.56 -5.25 -6.03
CA ALA A 140 -10.81 -5.99 -6.25
C ALA A 140 -10.91 -7.25 -5.39
N VAL A 141 -9.79 -7.96 -5.19
CA VAL A 141 -9.73 -9.13 -4.29
C VAL A 141 -9.83 -8.68 -2.84
N LEU A 142 -9.10 -7.64 -2.44
CA LEU A 142 -9.08 -7.10 -1.08
C LEU A 142 -10.49 -6.68 -0.60
N MET A 143 -11.25 -6.06 -1.48
CA MET A 143 -12.58 -5.53 -1.20
C MET A 143 -13.71 -6.44 -1.67
N SER A 144 -13.43 -7.74 -1.92
CA SER A 144 -14.41 -8.66 -2.51
C SER A 144 -15.58 -8.99 -1.58
N LYS A 145 -15.35 -8.94 -0.27
CA LYS A 145 -16.34 -9.25 0.78
C LYS A 145 -16.16 -8.30 1.97
N GLY A 146 -17.20 -8.19 2.82
CA GLY A 146 -17.17 -7.35 4.01
C GLY A 146 -17.40 -5.87 3.72
N ARG A 147 -16.90 -5.01 4.60
CA ARG A 147 -17.12 -3.55 4.54
C ARG A 147 -16.54 -2.96 3.24
N GLY A 148 -17.34 -2.22 2.51
CA GLY A 148 -16.92 -1.54 1.29
C GLY A 148 -16.98 -2.37 0.01
N SER A 149 -17.39 -3.63 0.05
CA SER A 149 -17.55 -4.48 -1.14
C SER A 149 -18.53 -3.92 -2.17
N GLU A 150 -19.43 -3.05 -1.75
CA GLU A 150 -20.39 -2.33 -2.61
C GLU A 150 -19.78 -1.08 -3.28
N LYS A 151 -18.54 -0.68 -2.96
CA LYS A 151 -17.92 0.58 -3.40
C LYS A 151 -17.05 0.45 -4.66
N GLN A 152 -17.44 -0.40 -5.61
CA GLN A 152 -16.74 -0.63 -6.87
C GLN A 152 -15.27 -1.07 -6.67
N PRO A 153 -15.03 -2.25 -6.05
CA PRO A 153 -13.68 -2.80 -5.89
C PRO A 153 -12.92 -2.86 -7.22
N GLY A 154 -11.66 -2.47 -7.18
CA GLY A 154 -10.82 -2.42 -8.37
C GLY A 154 -10.96 -1.17 -9.23
N GLU A 155 -11.81 -0.21 -8.84
CA GLU A 155 -11.92 1.07 -9.54
C GLU A 155 -11.28 2.20 -8.76
N PHE A 156 -10.70 3.17 -9.47
CA PHE A 156 -10.26 4.41 -8.85
C PHE A 156 -11.47 5.22 -8.39
N ARG A 157 -11.30 5.92 -7.27
CA ARG A 157 -12.37 6.73 -6.68
C ARG A 157 -12.86 7.84 -7.64
N ARG A 158 -14.14 8.12 -7.53
CA ARG A 158 -14.84 9.16 -8.30
C ARG A 158 -15.33 10.31 -7.42
N SER A 159 -15.11 10.20 -6.11
CA SER A 159 -15.45 11.22 -5.11
C SER A 159 -14.21 11.69 -4.37
N GLN A 160 -14.28 12.89 -3.81
CA GLN A 160 -13.21 13.42 -3.00
C GLN A 160 -13.18 12.71 -1.64
N ASN A 161 -12.00 12.17 -1.28
CA ASN A 161 -11.71 11.65 0.05
C ASN A 161 -11.00 12.72 0.90
N TRP A 162 -11.01 12.52 2.20
CA TRP A 162 -10.25 13.36 3.14
C TRP A 162 -9.92 12.58 4.40
N ILE A 163 -8.90 13.05 5.13
CA ILE A 163 -8.44 12.45 6.39
C ILE A 163 -8.62 13.46 7.52
N GLY A 164 -9.25 13.00 8.60
CA GLY A 164 -9.61 13.85 9.74
C GLY A 164 -10.71 14.86 9.43
N GLY A 165 -11.20 15.54 10.48
CA GLY A 165 -12.32 16.45 10.33
C GLY A 165 -13.66 15.75 10.05
N THR A 166 -14.72 16.56 9.89
CA THR A 166 -16.08 16.08 9.61
C THR A 166 -16.51 16.32 8.16
N ARG A 167 -15.72 17.07 7.39
CA ARG A 167 -15.96 17.46 5.99
C ARG A 167 -14.67 17.89 5.31
N PRO A 168 -14.61 17.91 3.97
CA PRO A 168 -13.38 18.26 3.25
C PRO A 168 -12.81 19.64 3.62
N GLY A 169 -13.67 20.61 3.90
CA GLY A 169 -13.26 21.99 4.24
C GLY A 169 -12.57 22.14 5.59
N ASN A 170 -12.71 21.19 6.51
CA ASN A 170 -12.03 21.17 7.81
C ASN A 170 -11.16 19.93 8.01
N ALA A 171 -10.82 19.23 6.94
CA ALA A 171 -9.98 18.05 6.98
C ALA A 171 -8.52 18.40 7.33
N HIS A 172 -7.82 17.45 7.95
CA HIS A 172 -6.39 17.57 8.21
C HIS A 172 -5.58 17.39 6.92
N PHE A 173 -6.04 16.50 6.05
CA PHE A 173 -5.43 16.24 4.75
C PHE A 173 -6.50 15.92 3.71
N VAL A 174 -6.32 16.45 2.51
CA VAL A 174 -7.17 16.15 1.36
C VAL A 174 -6.26 15.68 0.22
N PRO A 175 -6.35 14.40 -0.17
CA PRO A 175 -5.57 13.82 -1.26
C PRO A 175 -5.98 14.40 -2.61
N PRO A 176 -5.29 14.03 -3.72
CA PRO A 176 -5.59 14.55 -5.05
C PRO A 176 -7.07 14.48 -5.38
N PRO A 177 -7.61 15.46 -6.12
CA PRO A 177 -9.00 15.40 -6.55
C PRO A 177 -9.21 14.23 -7.52
N PRO A 178 -10.44 13.67 -7.63
CA PRO A 178 -10.71 12.47 -8.43
C PRO A 178 -10.22 12.56 -9.88
N GLU A 179 -10.28 13.72 -10.49
CA GLU A 179 -9.82 13.99 -11.85
C GLU A 179 -8.30 13.86 -12.03
N GLU A 180 -7.53 14.04 -10.95
CA GLU A 180 -6.06 13.93 -10.96
C GLU A 180 -5.55 12.53 -10.60
N VAL A 181 -6.41 11.66 -10.04
CA VAL A 181 -6.00 10.32 -9.56
C VAL A 181 -5.36 9.50 -10.68
N ASN A 182 -5.96 9.49 -11.87
CA ASN A 182 -5.42 8.72 -12.98
C ASN A 182 -4.04 9.23 -13.41
N ALA A 183 -3.81 10.54 -13.40
CA ALA A 183 -2.51 11.13 -13.72
C ALA A 183 -1.46 10.77 -12.65
N CYS A 184 -1.80 10.92 -11.37
CA CYS A 184 -0.91 10.56 -10.25
C CYS A 184 -0.54 9.06 -10.27
N MET A 185 -1.50 8.19 -10.56
CA MET A 185 -1.25 6.73 -10.64
C MET A 185 -0.44 6.35 -11.88
N ALA A 186 -0.62 7.06 -13.00
CA ALA A 186 0.23 6.86 -14.19
C ALA A 186 1.67 7.33 -13.93
N ASP A 187 1.87 8.42 -13.19
CA ASP A 187 3.19 8.89 -12.77
C ASP A 187 3.87 7.88 -11.85
N LEU A 188 3.13 7.30 -10.90
CA LEU A 188 3.64 6.25 -10.03
C LEU A 188 4.06 5.01 -10.82
N GLU A 189 3.25 4.56 -11.77
CA GLU A 189 3.57 3.41 -12.62
C GLU A 189 4.83 3.67 -13.46
N ARG A 190 4.97 4.86 -14.05
CA ARG A 190 6.18 5.25 -14.78
C ARG A 190 7.43 5.21 -13.89
N PHE A 191 7.32 5.70 -12.66
CA PHE A 191 8.42 5.65 -11.69
C PHE A 191 8.81 4.22 -11.32
N LEU A 192 7.84 3.32 -11.12
CA LEU A 192 8.10 1.91 -10.80
C LEU A 192 8.81 1.16 -11.93
N HIS A 193 8.61 1.60 -13.18
CA HIS A 193 9.22 1.00 -14.37
C HIS A 193 10.44 1.78 -14.89
N ASP A 194 10.89 2.82 -14.18
CA ASP A 194 12.08 3.58 -14.58
C ASP A 194 13.36 2.85 -14.17
N GLU A 195 13.87 2.02 -15.07
CA GLU A 195 15.15 1.32 -14.91
C GLU A 195 16.35 2.27 -14.82
N ASN A 196 16.22 3.52 -15.26
CA ASN A 196 17.30 4.51 -15.29
C ASN A 196 17.30 5.42 -14.06
N SER A 197 16.42 5.23 -13.11
CA SER A 197 16.34 6.09 -11.90
C SER A 197 17.62 6.06 -11.07
N GLY A 198 18.43 4.99 -11.18
CA GLY A 198 19.64 4.79 -10.38
C GLY A 198 19.39 4.66 -8.87
N LEU A 199 18.12 4.58 -8.43
CA LEU A 199 17.77 4.47 -7.03
C LEU A 199 17.88 3.02 -6.55
N PRO A 200 18.43 2.80 -5.34
CA PRO A 200 18.38 1.50 -4.68
C PRO A 200 16.93 1.04 -4.48
N VAL A 201 16.67 -0.26 -4.66
CA VAL A 201 15.32 -0.83 -4.60
C VAL A 201 14.54 -0.48 -3.32
N LEU A 202 15.21 -0.42 -2.17
CA LEU A 202 14.57 -0.04 -0.90
C LEU A 202 14.08 1.41 -0.90
N LEU A 203 14.79 2.30 -1.58
CA LEU A 203 14.38 3.70 -1.71
C LEU A 203 13.26 3.85 -2.73
N THR A 204 13.32 3.10 -3.83
CA THR A 204 12.23 3.04 -4.80
C THR A 204 10.94 2.56 -4.12
N ALA A 205 11.00 1.47 -3.34
CA ALA A 205 9.86 0.96 -2.59
C ALA A 205 9.32 1.98 -1.57
N ALA A 206 10.20 2.65 -0.81
CA ALA A 206 9.79 3.64 0.17
C ALA A 206 9.15 4.89 -0.48
N LEU A 207 9.69 5.36 -1.60
CA LEU A 207 9.12 6.50 -2.34
C LEU A 207 7.77 6.13 -2.96
N ALA A 208 7.69 4.94 -3.56
CA ALA A 208 6.45 4.44 -4.14
C ALA A 208 5.35 4.32 -3.07
N HIS A 209 5.70 3.79 -1.88
CA HIS A 209 4.76 3.68 -0.75
C HIS A 209 4.23 5.05 -0.32
N VAL A 210 5.12 6.02 -0.08
CA VAL A 210 4.71 7.39 0.30
C VAL A 210 3.83 8.04 -0.77
N GLN A 211 4.15 7.85 -2.05
CA GLN A 211 3.37 8.39 -3.16
C GLN A 211 1.98 7.75 -3.25
N PHE A 212 1.91 6.45 -3.05
CA PHE A 212 0.66 5.69 -3.09
C PHE A 212 -0.29 6.06 -1.96
N GLU A 213 0.24 6.30 -0.76
CA GLU A 213 -0.52 6.74 0.43
C GLU A 213 -0.96 8.22 0.37
N THR A 214 -0.49 8.99 -0.63
CA THR A 214 -0.86 10.40 -0.81
C THR A 214 -2.09 10.55 -1.69
#